data_523b30ee79feaa2d753d4a2ab212cd4b
#
_entry.id   523b30ee79feaa2d753d4a2ab212cd4b
#
_cell.length_a   1.000
_cell.length_b   1.000
_cell.length_c   1.000
_cell.angle_alpha   90.00
_cell.angle_beta   90.00
_cell.angle_gamma   90.00
#
_symmetry.space_group_name_H-M   'P 1'
#
loop_
_entity.id
_entity.type
_entity.pdbx_description
1 polymer ?
#
loop_
_entity_poly.entity_id
_entity_poly.type
_entity_poly.pdbx_seq_one_letter_code
_entity_poly.pdbx_strand_id
1 'polypeptide(L)'
;MRLCKVVAVLMLVATLSVSCKRNTLSGEQTIGFVCDILDGKYPEELGCISYAATPFRSGDIYLVGSSYYCSAFGDRFESFDAKDNVDGSENPDMLPDFAGETLVSICDDSVFAGDSLGSIARRERAVRLVLAALDTVTHISPYDLDGLKYKTPAKMIVLGEPSLSEFGGFDIDTLFRSTNCKVPVISPVDLMLERVLKSNPSRRMNIGIIANTDIVSTSVYASRFRTAAAKYSDNGAKCVIVNSVGRDSLIHHLLDEYSKDNTAPLDAIIIDDISLDIPLLKSELADILSVLNEDSITYGKMIANEIQVLDSFDAAASACYDILRSNNLFTHNISFPQLVTYLPISKPETEDRSIILIPGSYVQN
;
A
#
# COMPACT_ATOMS: atom_id res chain seq x y z
N MET A 1 -2.44 67.34 28.64
CA MET A 1 -1.36 66.79 27.76
C MET A 1 -0.99 65.41 28.26
N ARG A 2 -1.53 64.32 27.65
CA ARG A 2 -1.13 63.00 27.93
C ARG A 2 -0.67 62.38 26.59
N LEU A 3 0.64 62.12 26.49
CA LEU A 3 1.28 61.43 25.35
C LEU A 3 0.86 59.97 25.36
N CYS A 4 0.15 59.54 24.32
CA CYS A 4 -0.16 58.15 24.07
C CYS A 4 1.02 57.56 23.29
N LYS A 5 1.81 56.69 23.92
CA LYS A 5 2.85 55.91 23.25
C LYS A 5 2.18 54.76 22.53
N VAL A 6 2.17 54.80 21.20
CA VAL A 6 1.81 53.68 20.36
C VAL A 6 3.03 52.75 20.27
N VAL A 7 2.93 51.60 20.92
CA VAL A 7 3.90 50.49 20.77
C VAL A 7 3.52 49.73 19.52
N ALA A 8 4.27 49.88 18.46
CA ALA A 8 4.18 49.05 17.28
C ALA A 8 4.84 47.69 17.59
N VAL A 9 4.02 46.66 17.76
CA VAL A 9 4.50 45.30 17.81
C VAL A 9 4.77 44.87 16.37
N LEU A 10 6.03 44.89 15.98
CA LEU A 10 6.50 44.21 14.77
C LEU A 10 6.40 42.70 15.03
N MET A 11 5.37 42.05 14.50
CA MET A 11 5.37 40.59 14.33
C MET A 11 6.42 40.23 13.25
N LEU A 12 7.57 39.78 13.71
CA LEU A 12 8.55 39.11 12.87
C LEU A 12 7.97 37.73 12.49
N VAL A 13 7.28 37.67 11.36
CA VAL A 13 6.93 36.40 10.74
C VAL A 13 8.24 35.82 10.20
N ALA A 14 8.89 34.99 11.01
CA ALA A 14 9.96 34.13 10.55
C ALA A 14 9.33 33.11 9.62
N THR A 15 9.39 33.37 8.32
CA THR A 15 9.18 32.37 7.28
C THR A 15 10.30 31.34 7.43
N LEU A 16 10.02 30.28 8.18
CA LEU A 16 10.81 29.06 8.14
C LEU A 16 10.58 28.47 6.74
N SER A 17 11.42 28.87 5.81
CA SER A 17 11.60 28.12 4.56
C SER A 17 12.11 26.73 4.97
N VAL A 18 11.20 25.79 5.15
CA VAL A 18 11.53 24.37 5.31
C VAL A 18 12.13 23.95 3.98
N SER A 19 13.45 24.01 3.90
CA SER A 19 14.16 23.47 2.75
C SER A 19 13.74 22.00 2.60
N CYS A 20 13.06 21.67 1.52
CA CYS A 20 12.56 20.34 1.17
C CYS A 20 13.71 19.32 0.90
N LYS A 21 14.96 19.67 1.24
CA LYS A 21 16.13 18.81 1.19
C LYS A 21 16.27 18.03 2.50
N ARG A 22 15.41 17.05 2.75
CA ARG A 22 15.73 16.02 3.73
C ARG A 22 16.46 14.89 3.01
N ASN A 23 17.76 14.77 3.27
CA ASN A 23 18.53 13.57 2.96
C ASN A 23 17.93 12.41 3.77
N THR A 24 17.23 11.51 3.10
CA THR A 24 16.82 10.23 3.66
C THR A 24 17.96 9.22 3.54
N LEU A 25 17.88 8.12 4.26
CA LEU A 25 18.80 6.98 4.15
C LEU A 25 18.86 6.42 2.72
N SER A 26 17.83 6.65 1.90
CA SER A 26 17.74 6.21 0.50
C SER A 26 18.38 7.21 -0.49
N GLY A 27 18.68 8.44 -0.08
CA GLY A 27 19.12 9.51 -0.99
C GLY A 27 18.00 10.01 -1.94
N GLU A 28 16.76 9.59 -1.75
CA GLU A 28 15.62 10.03 -2.56
C GLU A 28 15.28 11.50 -2.29
N GLN A 29 14.93 12.22 -3.35
CA GLN A 29 14.45 13.60 -3.28
C GLN A 29 12.94 13.63 -3.53
N THR A 30 12.24 14.43 -2.72
CA THR A 30 10.81 14.70 -2.90
C THR A 30 10.56 15.36 -4.26
N ILE A 31 9.50 14.94 -4.95
CA ILE A 31 9.12 15.54 -6.24
C ILE A 31 8.63 16.97 -6.09
N GLY A 32 8.78 17.76 -7.15
CA GLY A 32 8.36 19.17 -7.17
C GLY A 32 6.90 19.38 -6.79
N PHE A 33 6.00 18.53 -7.25
CA PHE A 33 4.57 18.60 -6.92
C PHE A 33 4.32 18.57 -5.40
N VAL A 34 4.94 17.64 -4.68
CA VAL A 34 4.80 17.56 -3.22
C VAL A 34 5.43 18.77 -2.52
N CYS A 35 6.59 19.24 -3.00
CA CYS A 35 7.19 20.47 -2.48
C CYS A 35 6.25 21.67 -2.69
N ASP A 36 5.62 21.78 -3.85
CA ASP A 36 4.71 22.86 -4.19
C ASP A 36 3.42 22.82 -3.35
N ILE A 37 2.89 21.62 -3.01
CA ILE A 37 1.81 21.49 -2.03
C ILE A 37 2.24 22.03 -0.67
N LEU A 38 3.42 21.60 -0.18
CA LEU A 38 3.94 22.02 1.13
C LEU A 38 4.24 23.52 1.19
N ASP A 39 4.60 24.12 0.06
CA ASP A 39 4.80 25.58 -0.10
C ASP A 39 3.48 26.35 -0.25
N GLY A 40 2.32 25.67 -0.27
CA GLY A 40 0.98 26.26 -0.35
C GLY A 40 0.56 26.71 -1.76
N LYS A 41 1.25 26.23 -2.82
CA LYS A 41 0.88 26.54 -4.21
C LYS A 41 -0.35 25.77 -4.69
N TYR A 42 -0.71 24.70 -3.97
CA TYR A 42 -1.88 23.84 -4.19
C TYR A 42 -2.80 23.90 -2.96
N PRO A 43 -3.56 24.98 -2.78
CA PRO A 43 -4.37 25.19 -1.57
C PRO A 43 -5.55 24.21 -1.46
N GLU A 44 -6.07 23.69 -2.59
CA GLU A 44 -7.15 22.70 -2.61
C GLU A 44 -6.67 21.37 -2.05
N GLU A 45 -5.53 20.86 -2.52
CA GLU A 45 -4.90 19.62 -2.05
C GLU A 45 -4.51 19.72 -0.57
N LEU A 46 -3.95 20.87 -0.16
CA LEU A 46 -3.63 21.11 1.24
C LEU A 46 -4.90 21.17 2.10
N GLY A 47 -5.99 21.72 1.55
CA GLY A 47 -7.30 21.74 2.19
C GLY A 47 -7.86 20.33 2.40
N CYS A 48 -7.80 19.46 1.38
CA CYS A 48 -8.21 18.06 1.48
C CYS A 48 -7.42 17.31 2.57
N ILE A 49 -6.09 17.45 2.59
CA ILE A 49 -5.24 16.83 3.60
C ILE A 49 -5.62 17.33 4.99
N SER A 50 -5.82 18.63 5.15
CA SER A 50 -6.15 19.24 6.44
C SER A 50 -7.50 18.78 6.96
N TYR A 51 -8.50 18.63 6.07
CA TYR A 51 -9.82 18.14 6.42
C TYR A 51 -9.80 16.68 6.86
N ALA A 52 -9.10 15.84 6.12
CA ALA A 52 -8.97 14.41 6.38
C ALA A 52 -7.81 14.05 7.32
N ALA A 53 -7.11 15.03 7.92
CA ALA A 53 -5.87 14.82 8.66
C ALA A 53 -5.99 13.81 9.81
N THR A 54 -7.17 13.68 10.41
CA THR A 54 -7.45 12.69 11.45
C THR A 54 -8.53 11.75 10.96
N PRO A 55 -8.25 10.44 10.85
CA PRO A 55 -9.24 9.48 10.42
C PRO A 55 -10.42 9.43 11.41
N PHE A 56 -11.62 9.24 10.89
CA PHE A 56 -12.84 9.17 11.68
C PHE A 56 -13.64 7.91 11.31
N ARG A 57 -14.40 7.43 12.24
CA ARG A 57 -15.09 6.13 12.17
C ARG A 57 -16.03 5.99 10.96
N SER A 58 -16.68 7.08 10.54
CA SER A 58 -17.54 7.10 9.35
C SER A 58 -16.77 7.30 8.04
N GLY A 59 -15.44 7.34 8.06
CA GLY A 59 -14.61 7.32 6.87
C GLY A 59 -14.64 5.95 6.20
N ASP A 60 -14.25 5.88 4.92
CA ASP A 60 -14.22 4.65 4.14
C ASP A 60 -12.80 4.08 4.05
N ILE A 61 -12.68 2.77 3.72
CA ILE A 61 -11.41 2.11 3.44
C ILE A 61 -11.16 2.21 1.94
N TYR A 62 -10.07 2.85 1.54
CA TYR A 62 -9.73 3.04 0.13
C TYR A 62 -8.71 2.02 -0.34
N LEU A 63 -9.01 1.36 -1.45
CA LEU A 63 -8.12 0.46 -2.19
C LEU A 63 -7.66 1.20 -3.44
N VAL A 64 -6.37 1.44 -3.59
CA VAL A 64 -5.81 2.20 -4.71
C VAL A 64 -4.89 1.29 -5.53
N GLY A 65 -5.15 1.17 -6.83
CA GLY A 65 -4.37 0.30 -7.71
C GLY A 65 -4.94 0.25 -9.13
N SER A 66 -4.46 -0.69 -9.95
CA SER A 66 -5.11 -1.04 -11.21
C SER A 66 -6.47 -1.71 -10.97
N SER A 67 -7.31 -1.74 -12.00
CA SER A 67 -8.62 -2.42 -11.94
C SER A 67 -8.50 -3.86 -11.49
N TYR A 68 -7.44 -4.55 -11.95
CA TYR A 68 -7.15 -5.93 -11.58
C TYR A 68 -6.89 -6.09 -10.08
N TYR A 69 -5.97 -5.31 -9.52
CA TYR A 69 -5.66 -5.35 -8.09
C TYR A 69 -6.82 -4.86 -7.22
N CYS A 70 -7.49 -3.78 -7.61
CA CYS A 70 -8.65 -3.26 -6.89
C CYS A 70 -9.78 -4.28 -6.77
N SER A 71 -10.11 -5.00 -7.85
CA SER A 71 -11.13 -6.04 -7.84
C SER A 71 -10.74 -7.17 -6.89
N ALA A 72 -9.53 -7.72 -7.04
CA ALA A 72 -9.08 -8.85 -6.24
C ALA A 72 -8.97 -8.52 -4.74
N PHE A 73 -8.46 -7.33 -4.40
CA PHE A 73 -8.44 -6.87 -3.01
C PHE A 73 -9.85 -6.62 -2.48
N GLY A 74 -10.74 -6.02 -3.28
CA GLY A 74 -12.13 -5.79 -2.90
C GLY A 74 -12.84 -7.08 -2.54
N ASP A 75 -12.81 -8.08 -3.42
CA ASP A 75 -13.43 -9.39 -3.22
C ASP A 75 -12.86 -10.10 -1.98
N ARG A 76 -11.54 -10.00 -1.76
CA ARG A 76 -10.88 -10.61 -0.61
C ARG A 76 -11.23 -9.91 0.69
N PHE A 77 -11.26 -8.58 0.73
CA PHE A 77 -11.66 -7.82 1.92
C PHE A 77 -13.12 -8.03 2.25
N GLU A 78 -14.00 -8.11 1.24
CA GLU A 78 -15.43 -8.34 1.44
C GLU A 78 -15.71 -9.68 2.14
N SER A 79 -14.90 -10.71 1.86
CA SER A 79 -15.05 -12.06 2.39
C SER A 79 -14.05 -12.43 3.50
N PHE A 80 -13.18 -11.49 3.92
CA PHE A 80 -12.15 -11.77 4.90
C PHE A 80 -12.76 -12.05 6.27
N ASP A 81 -12.45 -13.22 6.83
CA ASP A 81 -12.88 -13.70 8.12
C ASP A 81 -11.71 -14.49 8.73
N ALA A 82 -10.85 -13.81 9.45
CA ALA A 82 -9.68 -14.35 10.12
C ALA A 82 -9.68 -14.08 11.63
N LYS A 83 -10.53 -13.17 12.09
CA LYS A 83 -10.63 -12.73 13.46
C LYS A 83 -12.04 -12.94 14.01
N ASP A 84 -12.16 -13.05 15.31
CA ASP A 84 -13.42 -12.92 16.01
C ASP A 84 -13.82 -11.45 16.12
N ASN A 85 -14.96 -11.08 15.56
CA ASN A 85 -15.42 -9.70 15.52
C ASN A 85 -15.73 -9.11 16.91
N VAL A 86 -15.91 -9.96 17.93
CA VAL A 86 -16.20 -9.54 19.30
C VAL A 86 -14.90 -9.27 20.08
N ASP A 87 -14.02 -10.26 20.15
CA ASP A 87 -12.82 -10.15 20.99
C ASP A 87 -11.53 -9.85 20.18
N GLY A 88 -11.52 -10.06 18.86
CA GLY A 88 -10.41 -9.83 17.97
C GLY A 88 -9.34 -10.93 18.04
N SER A 89 -9.67 -12.07 18.59
CA SER A 89 -8.80 -13.24 18.55
C SER A 89 -8.66 -13.79 17.13
N GLU A 90 -7.59 -14.56 16.91
CA GLU A 90 -7.29 -15.17 15.60
C GLU A 90 -8.18 -16.40 15.34
N ASN A 91 -9.50 -16.26 15.49
CA ASN A 91 -10.47 -17.31 15.30
C ASN A 91 -11.62 -16.79 14.41
N PRO A 92 -11.76 -17.29 13.19
CA PRO A 92 -12.89 -16.94 12.34
C PRO A 92 -14.23 -17.22 13.03
N ASP A 93 -15.17 -16.27 12.93
CA ASP A 93 -16.50 -16.37 13.54
C ASP A 93 -17.63 -16.51 12.52
N MET A 94 -17.31 -16.67 11.25
CA MET A 94 -18.21 -16.77 10.09
C MET A 94 -18.90 -15.44 9.72
N LEU A 95 -18.42 -14.33 10.27
CA LEU A 95 -18.84 -12.99 9.88
C LEU A 95 -17.63 -12.26 9.26
N PRO A 96 -17.81 -11.55 8.14
CA PRO A 96 -16.71 -10.80 7.56
C PRO A 96 -16.12 -9.80 8.57
N ASP A 97 -14.81 -9.77 8.69
CA ASP A 97 -14.05 -8.89 9.59
C ASP A 97 -14.29 -7.39 9.32
N PHE A 98 -14.69 -7.07 8.08
CA PHE A 98 -15.04 -5.72 7.66
C PHE A 98 -16.54 -5.49 7.55
N ALA A 99 -17.36 -6.25 8.28
CA ALA A 99 -18.79 -6.05 8.33
C ALA A 99 -19.14 -4.57 8.67
N GLY A 100 -20.06 -4.00 7.89
CA GLY A 100 -20.48 -2.60 8.02
C GLY A 100 -19.58 -1.57 7.38
N GLU A 101 -18.38 -1.94 6.93
CA GLU A 101 -17.44 -1.05 6.27
C GLU A 101 -17.80 -0.81 4.80
N THR A 102 -17.43 0.36 4.28
CA THR A 102 -17.43 0.65 2.85
C THR A 102 -15.98 0.58 2.32
N LEU A 103 -15.78 -0.28 1.35
CA LEU A 103 -14.54 -0.44 0.60
C LEU A 103 -14.64 0.37 -0.68
N VAL A 104 -13.78 1.35 -0.86
CA VAL A 104 -13.79 2.24 -2.04
C VAL A 104 -12.57 1.96 -2.88
N SER A 105 -12.77 1.46 -4.09
CA SER A 105 -11.70 1.22 -5.05
C SER A 105 -11.50 2.45 -5.95
N ILE A 106 -10.25 2.94 -6.03
CA ILE A 106 -9.79 3.89 -7.04
C ILE A 106 -8.95 3.12 -8.05
N CYS A 107 -9.54 2.80 -9.21
CA CYS A 107 -8.96 1.92 -10.21
C CYS A 107 -8.28 2.73 -11.32
N ASP A 108 -6.94 2.71 -11.36
CA ASP A 108 -6.14 3.46 -12.34
C ASP A 108 -5.19 2.55 -13.12
N ASP A 109 -5.60 2.15 -14.31
CA ASP A 109 -4.77 1.32 -15.19
C ASP A 109 -3.69 2.13 -15.93
N SER A 110 -3.73 3.47 -15.89
CA SER A 110 -2.78 4.33 -16.58
C SER A 110 -1.39 4.38 -15.94
N VAL A 111 -1.31 4.16 -14.63
CA VAL A 111 -0.04 4.15 -13.89
C VAL A 111 0.84 2.97 -14.29
N PHE A 112 0.22 1.90 -14.77
CA PHE A 112 0.84 0.60 -15.03
C PHE A 112 0.97 0.27 -16.51
N ALA A 113 0.36 1.08 -17.40
CA ALA A 113 0.40 0.89 -18.84
C ALA A 113 1.79 1.25 -19.40
N GLY A 114 2.77 0.35 -19.22
CA GLY A 114 4.08 0.42 -19.85
C GLY A 114 4.91 1.68 -19.54
N ASP A 115 5.96 1.89 -20.33
CA ASP A 115 6.93 3.01 -20.16
C ASP A 115 6.42 4.40 -20.60
N SER A 116 5.11 4.58 -20.81
CA SER A 116 4.55 5.83 -21.35
C SER A 116 4.71 7.03 -20.40
N LEU A 117 4.77 6.80 -19.09
CA LEU A 117 4.98 7.83 -18.08
C LEU A 117 6.41 7.79 -17.53
N GLY A 118 7.13 8.91 -17.56
CA GLY A 118 8.41 9.03 -16.87
C GLY A 118 8.27 8.85 -15.35
N SER A 119 9.37 8.51 -14.67
CA SER A 119 9.37 8.19 -13.24
C SER A 119 8.74 9.28 -12.36
N ILE A 120 9.01 10.56 -12.63
CA ILE A 120 8.42 11.70 -11.90
C ILE A 120 6.90 11.75 -12.08
N ALA A 121 6.40 11.50 -13.30
CA ALA A 121 4.97 11.50 -13.58
C ALA A 121 4.23 10.35 -12.87
N ARG A 122 4.84 9.17 -12.77
CA ARG A 122 4.30 8.05 -11.98
C ARG A 122 4.24 8.38 -10.50
N ARG A 123 5.30 8.98 -9.95
CA ARG A 123 5.35 9.43 -8.56
C ARG A 123 4.25 10.46 -8.25
N GLU A 124 4.11 11.45 -9.13
CA GLU A 124 3.06 12.46 -9.01
C GLU A 124 1.67 11.83 -9.09
N ARG A 125 1.44 10.90 -10.05
CA ARG A 125 0.17 10.20 -10.19
C ARG A 125 -0.20 9.42 -8.94
N ALA A 126 0.73 8.69 -8.34
CA ALA A 126 0.50 7.97 -7.09
C ALA A 126 0.08 8.90 -5.93
N VAL A 127 0.74 10.06 -5.80
CA VAL A 127 0.35 11.08 -4.80
C VAL A 127 -1.06 11.60 -5.08
N ARG A 128 -1.39 11.92 -6.33
CA ARG A 128 -2.72 12.42 -6.72
C ARG A 128 -3.84 11.41 -6.43
N LEU A 129 -3.60 10.11 -6.64
CA LEU A 129 -4.56 9.06 -6.30
C LEU A 129 -4.84 9.01 -4.79
N VAL A 130 -3.81 9.16 -3.97
CA VAL A 130 -3.96 9.22 -2.52
C VAL A 130 -4.68 10.49 -2.09
N LEU A 131 -4.39 11.64 -2.70
CA LEU A 131 -5.12 12.88 -2.45
C LEU A 131 -6.60 12.76 -2.83
N ALA A 132 -6.90 12.11 -3.96
CA ALA A 132 -8.27 11.84 -4.38
C ALA A 132 -9.04 10.94 -3.39
N ALA A 133 -8.34 10.03 -2.69
CA ALA A 133 -8.96 9.24 -1.60
C ALA A 133 -9.31 10.12 -0.39
N LEU A 134 -8.52 11.16 -0.09
CA LEU A 134 -8.77 12.10 1.00
C LEU A 134 -9.83 13.16 0.66
N ASP A 135 -10.08 13.42 -0.62
CA ASP A 135 -11.07 14.37 -1.07
C ASP A 135 -12.50 13.92 -0.70
N THR A 136 -13.40 14.88 -0.56
CA THR A 136 -14.82 14.66 -0.24
C THR A 136 -15.74 14.81 -1.44
N VAL A 137 -15.17 15.02 -2.64
CA VAL A 137 -15.91 15.32 -3.85
C VAL A 137 -15.56 14.33 -4.96
N THR A 138 -16.56 13.98 -5.74
CA THR A 138 -16.43 13.25 -7.00
C THR A 138 -17.33 13.90 -8.06
N HIS A 139 -17.04 13.66 -9.31
CA HIS A 139 -17.86 14.18 -10.42
C HIS A 139 -18.84 13.12 -10.89
N ILE A 140 -20.02 13.54 -11.36
CA ILE A 140 -21.04 12.62 -11.86
C ILE A 140 -20.61 12.04 -13.21
N SER A 141 -19.90 12.82 -14.00
CA SER A 141 -19.53 12.51 -15.39
C SER A 141 -18.24 13.23 -15.78
N PRO A 142 -17.44 12.68 -16.71
CA PRO A 142 -16.27 13.37 -17.25
C PRO A 142 -16.62 14.63 -18.07
N TYR A 143 -17.88 14.77 -18.49
CA TYR A 143 -18.36 15.88 -19.32
C TYR A 143 -19.12 16.96 -18.52
N ASP A 144 -19.35 16.73 -17.24
CA ASP A 144 -20.06 17.67 -16.36
C ASP A 144 -19.19 17.96 -15.14
N LEU A 145 -18.33 18.95 -15.26
CA LEU A 145 -17.42 19.36 -14.21
C LEU A 145 -18.12 20.13 -13.07
N ASP A 146 -19.32 20.65 -13.29
CA ASP A 146 -20.14 21.32 -12.30
C ASP A 146 -21.02 20.33 -11.52
N GLY A 147 -21.25 19.15 -12.08
CA GLY A 147 -22.02 18.06 -11.48
C GLY A 147 -21.24 17.35 -10.39
N LEU A 148 -21.19 17.94 -9.21
CA LEU A 148 -20.47 17.38 -8.06
C LEU A 148 -21.34 16.45 -7.23
N LYS A 149 -20.73 15.40 -6.70
CA LYS A 149 -21.32 14.49 -5.70
C LYS A 149 -20.38 14.35 -4.51
N TYR A 150 -20.94 14.38 -3.32
CA TYR A 150 -20.13 14.14 -2.11
C TYR A 150 -19.81 12.66 -1.95
N LYS A 151 -18.60 12.39 -1.52
CA LYS A 151 -18.12 11.06 -1.10
C LYS A 151 -17.46 11.17 0.28
N THR A 152 -17.38 10.05 0.96
CA THR A 152 -16.69 9.98 2.26
C THR A 152 -15.18 9.93 2.03
N PRO A 153 -14.37 10.71 2.77
CA PRO A 153 -12.92 10.64 2.66
C PRO A 153 -12.38 9.38 3.34
N ALA A 154 -11.16 9.02 2.99
CA ALA A 154 -10.50 7.85 3.52
C ALA A 154 -10.23 7.97 5.03
N LYS A 155 -10.60 6.93 5.79
CA LYS A 155 -10.06 6.67 7.13
C LYS A 155 -8.81 5.79 7.08
N MET A 156 -8.57 5.13 5.96
CA MET A 156 -7.44 4.26 5.68
C MET A 156 -7.27 4.10 4.17
N ILE A 157 -6.03 3.98 3.72
CA ILE A 157 -5.69 3.79 2.30
C ILE A 157 -4.78 2.58 2.17
N VAL A 158 -5.15 1.64 1.30
CA VAL A 158 -4.33 0.48 0.92
C VAL A 158 -3.79 0.70 -0.48
N LEU A 159 -2.48 0.68 -0.64
CA LEU A 159 -1.81 0.68 -1.94
C LEU A 159 -1.80 -0.76 -2.46
N GLY A 160 -2.90 -1.17 -3.07
CA GLY A 160 -3.10 -2.56 -3.51
C GLY A 160 -2.12 -2.99 -4.59
N GLU A 161 -1.67 -2.07 -5.41
CA GLU A 161 -0.67 -2.32 -6.45
C GLU A 161 0.75 -2.08 -5.91
N PRO A 162 1.66 -3.08 -5.99
CA PRO A 162 3.03 -2.97 -5.49
C PRO A 162 3.83 -1.80 -6.06
N SER A 163 3.62 -1.46 -7.32
CA SER A 163 4.29 -0.35 -7.99
C SER A 163 3.95 1.01 -7.38
N LEU A 164 2.76 1.19 -6.80
CA LEU A 164 2.40 2.42 -6.08
C LEU A 164 3.29 2.65 -4.87
N SER A 165 3.66 1.59 -4.16
CA SER A 165 4.59 1.68 -3.04
C SER A 165 5.98 2.12 -3.48
N GLU A 166 6.45 1.60 -4.62
CA GLU A 166 7.75 1.98 -5.20
C GLU A 166 7.75 3.41 -5.71
N PHE A 167 6.76 3.77 -6.53
CA PHE A 167 6.74 5.11 -7.14
C PHE A 167 6.27 6.19 -6.19
N GLY A 168 5.28 5.93 -5.33
CA GLY A 168 4.64 6.96 -4.52
C GLY A 168 4.98 6.94 -3.04
N GLY A 169 5.40 5.81 -2.50
CA GLY A 169 5.49 5.60 -1.05
C GLY A 169 6.34 6.64 -0.32
N PHE A 170 7.47 7.03 -0.88
CA PHE A 170 8.35 8.05 -0.29
C PHE A 170 7.71 9.45 -0.27
N ASP A 171 7.08 9.86 -1.37
CA ASP A 171 6.46 11.17 -1.50
C ASP A 171 5.20 11.29 -0.65
N ILE A 172 4.38 10.24 -0.60
CA ILE A 172 3.18 10.15 0.24
C ILE A 172 3.58 10.23 1.72
N ASP A 173 4.56 9.45 2.16
CA ASP A 173 5.06 9.50 3.54
C ASP A 173 5.60 10.89 3.90
N THR A 174 6.36 11.51 3.00
CA THR A 174 6.88 12.87 3.19
C THR A 174 5.76 13.90 3.33
N LEU A 175 4.75 13.83 2.45
CA LEU A 175 3.59 14.72 2.47
C LEU A 175 2.80 14.56 3.77
N PHE A 176 2.46 13.33 4.15
CA PHE A 176 1.66 13.04 5.33
C PHE A 176 2.37 13.43 6.62
N ARG A 177 3.66 13.14 6.74
CA ARG A 177 4.46 13.58 7.90
C ARG A 177 4.56 15.09 8.00
N SER A 178 4.81 15.77 6.88
CA SER A 178 4.97 17.23 6.86
C SER A 178 3.67 17.96 7.16
N THR A 179 2.53 17.41 6.80
CA THR A 179 1.19 17.95 7.05
C THR A 179 0.54 17.42 8.34
N ASN A 180 1.22 16.50 9.05
CA ASN A 180 0.67 15.80 10.22
C ASN A 180 -0.62 15.02 9.92
N CYS A 181 -0.81 14.56 8.69
CA CYS A 181 -1.92 13.68 8.33
C CYS A 181 -1.75 12.31 9.03
N LYS A 182 -2.80 11.84 9.71
CA LYS A 182 -2.81 10.61 10.50
C LYS A 182 -3.53 9.45 9.80
N VAL A 183 -4.04 9.65 8.60
CA VAL A 183 -4.67 8.58 7.83
C VAL A 183 -3.62 7.52 7.53
N PRO A 184 -3.82 6.26 7.95
CA PRO A 184 -2.88 5.19 7.66
C PRO A 184 -2.84 4.91 6.15
N VAL A 185 -1.62 4.78 5.62
CA VAL A 185 -1.37 4.29 4.27
C VAL A 185 -0.65 2.96 4.37
N ILE A 186 -1.26 1.92 3.86
CA ILE A 186 -0.81 0.53 3.96
C ILE A 186 -0.22 0.11 2.63
N SER A 187 1.04 -0.34 2.67
CA SER A 187 1.73 -1.00 1.57
C SER A 187 1.91 -2.47 1.92
N PRO A 188 1.21 -3.40 1.26
CA PRO A 188 1.36 -4.84 1.52
C PRO A 188 2.81 -5.32 1.37
N VAL A 189 3.52 -4.82 0.35
CA VAL A 189 4.95 -5.13 0.13
C VAL A 189 5.79 -4.78 1.34
N ASP A 190 5.63 -3.55 1.86
CA ASP A 190 6.42 -3.08 3.00
C ASP A 190 6.07 -3.84 4.29
N LEU A 191 4.78 -4.14 4.49
CA LEU A 191 4.32 -4.92 5.66
C LEU A 191 4.94 -6.31 5.69
N MET A 192 4.91 -7.02 4.55
CA MET A 192 5.46 -8.37 4.48
C MET A 192 6.97 -8.38 4.71
N LEU A 193 7.70 -7.48 4.06
CA LEU A 193 9.14 -7.33 4.25
C LEU A 193 9.51 -6.94 5.69
N GLU A 194 8.78 -5.98 6.26
CA GLU A 194 8.98 -5.55 7.64
C GLU A 194 8.72 -6.69 8.63
N ARG A 195 7.63 -7.44 8.45
CA ARG A 195 7.27 -8.58 9.31
C ARG A 195 8.36 -9.63 9.33
N VAL A 196 8.86 -10.03 8.15
CA VAL A 196 9.94 -11.02 8.05
C VAL A 196 11.24 -10.50 8.66
N LEU A 197 11.66 -9.29 8.31
CA LEU A 197 12.95 -8.77 8.75
C LEU A 197 12.98 -8.44 10.23
N LYS A 198 11.87 -8.03 10.83
CA LYS A 198 11.75 -7.79 12.27
C LYS A 198 11.61 -9.04 13.10
N SER A 199 11.25 -10.19 12.52
CA SER A 199 11.10 -11.44 13.27
C SER A 199 12.42 -11.89 13.92
N ASN A 200 13.55 -11.62 13.26
CA ASN A 200 14.88 -11.88 13.80
C ASN A 200 15.93 -10.89 13.24
N PRO A 201 16.00 -9.65 13.76
CA PRO A 201 16.89 -8.60 13.25
C PRO A 201 18.38 -8.98 13.30
N SER A 202 18.77 -9.74 14.30
CA SER A 202 20.17 -10.13 14.52
C SER A 202 20.63 -11.27 13.62
N ARG A 203 19.71 -11.93 12.92
CA ARG A 203 20.03 -13.01 11.98
C ARG A 203 19.93 -12.50 10.56
N ARG A 204 20.82 -12.97 9.68
CA ARG A 204 20.68 -12.74 8.26
C ARG A 204 19.50 -13.54 7.72
N MET A 205 18.46 -12.85 7.30
CA MET A 205 17.25 -13.48 6.77
C MET A 205 17.41 -13.77 5.26
N ASN A 206 16.88 -14.91 4.83
CA ASN A 206 16.84 -15.32 3.43
C ASN A 206 15.38 -15.44 3.01
N ILE A 207 14.98 -14.67 1.99
CA ILE A 207 13.59 -14.50 1.59
C ILE A 207 13.42 -14.92 0.13
N GLY A 208 12.44 -15.77 -0.12
CA GLY A 208 11.94 -16.07 -1.47
C GLY A 208 10.74 -15.20 -1.77
N ILE A 209 10.67 -14.67 -2.97
CA ILE A 209 9.55 -13.85 -3.41
C ILE A 209 9.00 -14.43 -4.70
N ILE A 210 7.72 -14.76 -4.71
CA ILE A 210 6.97 -15.21 -5.89
C ILE A 210 6.06 -14.05 -6.29
N ALA A 211 6.26 -13.50 -7.47
CA ALA A 211 5.48 -12.37 -7.97
C ALA A 211 5.19 -12.51 -9.47
N ASN A 212 4.18 -11.79 -9.97
CA ASN A 212 3.86 -11.82 -11.39
C ASN A 212 4.92 -11.10 -12.24
N THR A 213 4.86 -11.30 -13.57
CA THR A 213 5.84 -10.76 -14.51
C THR A 213 5.94 -9.24 -14.44
N ASP A 214 4.83 -8.55 -14.29
CA ASP A 214 4.79 -7.09 -14.30
C ASP A 214 5.50 -6.53 -13.06
N ILE A 215 5.27 -7.12 -11.89
CA ILE A 215 5.96 -6.76 -10.65
C ILE A 215 7.45 -7.05 -10.73
N VAL A 216 7.82 -8.24 -11.24
CA VAL A 216 9.24 -8.63 -11.38
C VAL A 216 9.96 -7.66 -12.33
N SER A 217 9.32 -7.27 -13.43
CA SER A 217 9.91 -6.35 -14.43
C SER A 217 10.15 -4.94 -13.87
N THR A 218 9.34 -4.47 -12.93
CA THR A 218 9.46 -3.14 -12.33
C THR A 218 10.56 -3.04 -11.27
N SER A 219 11.15 -4.15 -10.85
CA SER A 219 12.15 -4.21 -9.78
C SER A 219 11.65 -3.67 -8.41
N VAL A 220 10.35 -3.58 -8.21
CA VAL A 220 9.72 -3.08 -6.97
C VAL A 220 10.30 -3.80 -5.75
N TYR A 221 10.25 -5.13 -5.75
CA TYR A 221 10.75 -5.91 -4.62
C TYR A 221 12.24 -5.73 -4.37
N ALA A 222 13.06 -5.64 -5.42
CA ALA A 222 14.50 -5.43 -5.25
C ALA A 222 14.82 -4.08 -4.58
N SER A 223 14.03 -3.04 -4.90
CA SER A 223 14.16 -1.71 -4.32
C SER A 223 13.63 -1.66 -2.88
N ARG A 224 12.39 -2.11 -2.66
CA ARG A 224 11.74 -2.11 -1.34
C ARG A 224 12.48 -3.02 -0.35
N PHE A 225 12.91 -4.20 -0.79
CA PHE A 225 13.73 -5.12 0.01
C PHE A 225 15.03 -4.45 0.48
N ARG A 226 15.74 -3.76 -0.40
CA ARG A 226 16.98 -3.05 -0.05
C ARG A 226 16.75 -2.00 1.02
N THR A 227 15.69 -1.22 0.88
CA THR A 227 15.29 -0.19 1.86
C THR A 227 14.88 -0.83 3.20
N ALA A 228 14.06 -1.87 3.17
CA ALA A 228 13.61 -2.57 4.38
C ALA A 228 14.78 -3.28 5.10
N ALA A 229 15.67 -3.94 4.36
CA ALA A 229 16.83 -4.61 4.92
C ALA A 229 17.78 -3.62 5.61
N ALA A 230 18.01 -2.45 5.03
CA ALA A 230 18.83 -1.40 5.64
C ALA A 230 18.19 -0.83 6.93
N LYS A 231 16.87 -0.90 7.05
CA LYS A 231 16.14 -0.34 8.19
C LYS A 231 15.93 -1.34 9.33
N TYR A 232 15.71 -2.62 9.01
CA TYR A 232 15.23 -3.62 9.96
C TYR A 232 16.17 -4.81 10.19
N SER A 233 17.32 -4.90 9.51
CA SER A 233 18.25 -6.02 9.65
C SER A 233 19.66 -5.55 9.96
N ASP A 234 20.19 -5.96 11.13
CA ASP A 234 21.55 -5.60 11.57
C ASP A 234 22.63 -6.36 10.78
N ASN A 235 22.35 -7.58 10.35
CA ASN A 235 23.30 -8.47 9.66
C ASN A 235 23.01 -8.62 8.16
N GLY A 236 22.16 -7.75 7.62
CA GLY A 236 21.69 -7.79 6.24
C GLY A 236 20.68 -8.91 6.01
N ALA A 237 20.23 -8.99 4.75
CA ALA A 237 19.31 -10.02 4.30
C ALA A 237 19.61 -10.37 2.84
N LYS A 238 19.08 -11.50 2.36
CA LYS A 238 19.10 -11.88 0.95
C LYS A 238 17.70 -12.15 0.46
N CYS A 239 17.42 -11.82 -0.79
CA CYS A 239 16.20 -12.26 -1.45
C CYS A 239 16.48 -12.87 -2.82
N VAL A 240 15.65 -13.82 -3.19
CA VAL A 240 15.53 -14.37 -4.54
C VAL A 240 14.11 -14.11 -5.00
N ILE A 241 13.95 -13.57 -6.19
CA ILE A 241 12.66 -13.20 -6.76
C ILE A 241 12.43 -14.07 -7.98
N VAL A 242 11.29 -14.76 -8.02
CA VAL A 242 10.89 -15.60 -9.14
C VAL A 242 9.57 -15.15 -9.72
N ASN A 243 9.41 -15.38 -11.03
CA ASN A 243 8.18 -15.12 -11.74
C ASN A 243 7.22 -16.31 -11.57
N SER A 244 5.96 -16.00 -11.28
CA SER A 244 4.89 -16.98 -11.08
C SER A 244 4.34 -17.58 -12.38
N VAL A 245 4.57 -16.94 -13.52
CA VAL A 245 3.92 -17.31 -14.79
C VAL A 245 4.54 -18.55 -15.43
N GLY A 246 3.69 -19.48 -15.88
CA GLY A 246 4.08 -20.61 -16.73
C GLY A 246 4.84 -21.72 -16.01
N ARG A 247 4.62 -21.92 -14.73
CA ARG A 247 5.27 -22.96 -13.92
C ARG A 247 4.26 -23.91 -13.29
N ASP A 248 4.51 -25.22 -13.44
CA ASP A 248 3.67 -26.26 -12.86
C ASP A 248 3.87 -26.41 -11.34
N SER A 249 5.07 -26.05 -10.84
CA SER A 249 5.42 -26.06 -9.42
C SER A 249 6.27 -24.83 -9.08
N LEU A 250 5.63 -23.86 -8.46
CA LEU A 250 6.26 -22.58 -8.11
C LEU A 250 7.25 -22.70 -6.95
N ILE A 251 6.91 -23.52 -5.96
CA ILE A 251 7.79 -23.73 -4.80
C ILE A 251 9.08 -24.42 -5.23
N HIS A 252 9.00 -25.46 -6.05
CA HIS A 252 10.21 -26.11 -6.58
C HIS A 252 11.04 -25.15 -7.42
N HIS A 253 10.40 -24.34 -8.28
CA HIS A 253 11.12 -23.34 -9.06
C HIS A 253 11.83 -22.32 -8.18
N LEU A 254 11.17 -21.82 -7.14
CA LEU A 254 11.80 -20.93 -6.16
C LEU A 254 13.01 -21.58 -5.49
N LEU A 255 12.88 -22.82 -5.04
CA LEU A 255 13.96 -23.56 -4.39
C LEU A 255 15.14 -23.82 -5.32
N ASP A 256 14.87 -24.16 -6.58
CA ASP A 256 15.92 -24.36 -7.60
C ASP A 256 16.69 -23.06 -7.87
N GLU A 257 15.98 -21.93 -8.05
CA GLU A 257 16.64 -20.63 -8.24
C GLU A 257 17.41 -20.21 -6.98
N TYR A 258 16.83 -20.41 -5.81
CA TYR A 258 17.46 -20.09 -4.53
C TYR A 258 18.76 -20.88 -4.32
N SER A 259 18.77 -22.18 -4.69
CA SER A 259 19.90 -23.08 -4.49
C SER A 259 21.16 -22.73 -5.29
N LYS A 260 21.01 -22.01 -6.40
CA LYS A 260 22.13 -21.66 -7.28
C LYS A 260 23.20 -20.81 -6.56
N ASP A 261 22.76 -19.92 -5.69
CA ASP A 261 23.64 -18.92 -5.04
C ASP A 261 23.59 -18.97 -3.50
N ASN A 262 22.82 -19.88 -2.91
CA ASN A 262 22.58 -19.90 -1.47
C ASN A 262 22.72 -21.31 -0.89
N THR A 263 23.35 -21.38 0.28
CA THR A 263 23.54 -22.62 1.06
C THR A 263 22.85 -22.57 2.44
N ALA A 264 22.39 -21.37 2.84
CA ALA A 264 21.66 -21.18 4.10
C ALA A 264 20.16 -21.45 3.88
N PRO A 265 19.41 -21.86 4.89
CA PRO A 265 17.97 -22.11 4.75
C PRO A 265 17.19 -20.86 4.36
N LEU A 266 16.14 -21.05 3.56
CA LEU A 266 15.12 -20.05 3.25
C LEU A 266 14.23 -19.85 4.50
N ASP A 267 14.09 -18.61 4.96
CA ASP A 267 13.41 -18.27 6.19
C ASP A 267 11.95 -17.86 5.97
N ALA A 268 11.67 -17.29 4.78
CA ALA A 268 10.33 -16.85 4.44
C ALA A 268 10.06 -16.94 2.94
N ILE A 269 8.79 -17.14 2.60
CA ILE A 269 8.26 -17.01 1.23
C ILE A 269 7.21 -15.90 1.25
N ILE A 270 7.40 -14.91 0.41
CA ILE A 270 6.43 -13.85 0.13
C ILE A 270 5.76 -14.17 -1.20
N ILE A 271 4.43 -14.19 -1.22
CA ILE A 271 3.62 -14.43 -2.41
C ILE A 271 2.85 -13.15 -2.72
N ASP A 272 3.15 -12.58 -3.88
CA ASP A 272 2.50 -11.35 -4.36
C ASP A 272 2.07 -11.50 -5.82
N ASP A 273 1.19 -12.44 -6.01
CA ASP A 273 0.48 -12.64 -7.26
C ASP A 273 -0.97 -13.02 -6.96
N ILE A 274 -1.87 -12.13 -7.30
CA ILE A 274 -3.31 -12.25 -7.02
C ILE A 274 -4.01 -13.36 -7.83
N SER A 275 -3.34 -13.92 -8.85
CA SER A 275 -3.86 -15.03 -9.64
C SER A 275 -3.61 -16.40 -9.02
N LEU A 276 -2.79 -16.48 -7.97
CA LEU A 276 -2.36 -17.74 -7.38
C LEU A 276 -3.33 -18.27 -6.32
N ASP A 277 -3.50 -19.58 -6.32
CA ASP A 277 -4.18 -20.29 -5.25
C ASP A 277 -3.22 -20.47 -4.05
N ILE A 278 -3.31 -19.57 -3.10
CA ILE A 278 -2.44 -19.56 -1.91
C ILE A 278 -2.59 -20.82 -1.07
N PRO A 279 -3.79 -21.33 -0.78
CA PRO A 279 -3.98 -22.63 -0.14
C PRO A 279 -3.24 -23.76 -0.85
N LEU A 280 -3.31 -23.83 -2.18
CA LEU A 280 -2.61 -24.84 -2.97
C LEU A 280 -1.10 -24.73 -2.82
N LEU A 281 -0.52 -23.54 -2.88
CA LEU A 281 0.91 -23.30 -2.67
C LEU A 281 1.37 -23.67 -1.27
N LYS A 282 0.56 -23.38 -0.25
CA LYS A 282 0.85 -23.81 1.14
C LYS A 282 0.81 -25.32 1.28
N SER A 283 -0.13 -26.01 0.59
CA SER A 283 -0.19 -27.47 0.54
C SER A 283 1.04 -28.08 -0.17
N GLU A 284 1.44 -27.54 -1.32
CA GLU A 284 2.64 -27.96 -2.03
C GLU A 284 3.89 -27.83 -1.14
N LEU A 285 4.03 -26.72 -0.43
CA LEU A 285 5.13 -26.53 0.49
C LEU A 285 5.10 -27.56 1.64
N ALA A 286 3.92 -27.84 2.20
CA ALA A 286 3.75 -28.84 3.26
C ALA A 286 4.13 -30.25 2.80
N ASP A 287 3.76 -30.62 1.57
CA ASP A 287 4.12 -31.89 0.96
C ASP A 287 5.64 -31.99 0.78
N ILE A 288 6.29 -30.95 0.27
CA ILE A 288 7.74 -30.88 0.14
C ILE A 288 8.41 -31.06 1.51
N LEU A 289 7.93 -30.35 2.54
CA LEU A 289 8.47 -30.42 3.91
C LEU A 289 8.30 -31.82 4.52
N SER A 290 7.18 -32.51 4.26
CA SER A 290 6.92 -33.86 4.76
C SER A 290 7.89 -34.87 4.18
N VAL A 291 8.12 -34.83 2.86
CA VAL A 291 9.08 -35.68 2.16
C VAL A 291 10.51 -35.40 2.62
N LEU A 292 10.87 -34.14 2.86
CA LEU A 292 12.20 -33.74 3.30
C LEU A 292 12.52 -34.23 4.72
N ASN A 293 11.52 -34.38 5.58
CA ASN A 293 11.69 -34.90 6.94
C ASN A 293 11.89 -36.42 6.96
N GLU A 294 11.46 -37.14 5.91
CA GLU A 294 11.59 -38.58 5.82
C GLU A 294 12.89 -39.02 5.12
N ASP A 295 13.34 -38.31 4.08
CA ASP A 295 14.52 -38.68 3.30
C ASP A 295 15.35 -37.46 2.83
N SER A 296 16.32 -37.13 3.51
CA SER A 296 17.33 -36.07 3.51
C SER A 296 17.90 -35.56 2.15
N ILE A 297 17.22 -35.44 1.03
CA ILE A 297 18.00 -35.48 -0.20
C ILE A 297 18.27 -34.13 -0.89
N THR A 298 17.37 -33.28 -1.20
CA THR A 298 17.72 -32.09 -2.02
C THR A 298 17.43 -30.76 -1.35
N TYR A 299 16.27 -30.63 -0.79
CA TYR A 299 15.78 -29.35 -0.25
C TYR A 299 15.79 -29.28 1.30
N GLY A 300 16.04 -30.37 2.02
CA GLY A 300 15.91 -30.47 3.48
C GLY A 300 16.83 -29.54 4.29
N LYS A 301 17.89 -29.02 3.68
CA LYS A 301 18.75 -27.99 4.27
C LYS A 301 18.47 -26.59 3.74
N MET A 302 17.54 -26.47 2.80
CA MET A 302 17.24 -25.24 2.07
C MET A 302 16.04 -24.50 2.66
N ILE A 303 15.25 -25.14 3.50
CA ILE A 303 14.05 -24.58 4.10
C ILE A 303 14.22 -24.58 5.62
N ALA A 304 13.96 -23.46 6.27
CA ALA A 304 13.96 -23.37 7.72
C ALA A 304 12.79 -24.19 8.31
N ASN A 305 13.00 -24.78 9.50
CA ASN A 305 11.98 -25.60 10.16
C ASN A 305 10.68 -24.81 10.44
N GLU A 306 10.79 -23.50 10.64
CA GLU A 306 9.66 -22.59 10.88
C GLU A 306 9.64 -21.54 9.78
N ILE A 307 9.44 -21.98 8.53
CA ILE A 307 9.36 -21.06 7.39
C ILE A 307 8.06 -20.24 7.47
N GLN A 308 8.19 -18.93 7.28
CA GLN A 308 7.04 -18.04 7.19
C GLN A 308 6.53 -17.98 5.76
N VAL A 309 5.21 -18.10 5.55
CA VAL A 309 4.57 -17.88 4.25
C VAL A 309 3.60 -16.73 4.39
N LEU A 310 3.85 -15.67 3.66
CA LEU A 310 3.07 -14.43 3.69
C LEU A 310 2.50 -14.15 2.30
N ASP A 311 1.27 -13.73 2.25
CA ASP A 311 0.65 -13.20 1.03
C ASP A 311 0.18 -11.76 1.23
N SER A 312 0.07 -11.01 0.12
CA SER A 312 -0.20 -9.58 0.14
C SER A 312 -1.60 -9.24 0.64
N PHE A 313 -2.60 -10.11 0.38
CA PHE A 313 -3.98 -9.86 0.79
C PHE A 313 -4.15 -10.03 2.29
N ASP A 314 -3.77 -11.19 2.83
CA ASP A 314 -3.91 -11.48 4.25
C ASP A 314 -3.06 -10.51 5.08
N ALA A 315 -1.88 -10.12 4.57
CA ALA A 315 -1.05 -9.11 5.21
C ALA A 315 -1.75 -7.74 5.29
N ALA A 316 -2.35 -7.30 4.17
CA ALA A 316 -3.06 -6.02 4.12
C ALA A 316 -4.34 -6.05 4.96
N ALA A 317 -5.17 -7.08 4.81
CA ALA A 317 -6.43 -7.20 5.52
C ALA A 317 -6.21 -7.29 7.04
N SER A 318 -5.28 -8.13 7.50
CA SER A 318 -4.94 -8.23 8.92
C SER A 318 -4.44 -6.89 9.47
N ALA A 319 -3.56 -6.18 8.75
CA ALA A 319 -3.06 -4.88 9.18
C ALA A 319 -4.19 -3.82 9.24
N CYS A 320 -5.10 -3.82 8.26
CA CYS A 320 -6.27 -2.96 8.28
C CYS A 320 -7.13 -3.22 9.51
N TYR A 321 -7.47 -4.48 9.77
CA TYR A 321 -8.26 -4.87 10.93
C TYR A 321 -7.62 -4.41 12.24
N ASP A 322 -6.34 -4.69 12.43
CA ASP A 322 -5.60 -4.34 13.64
C ASP A 322 -5.56 -2.82 13.87
N ILE A 323 -5.37 -2.05 12.79
CA ILE A 323 -5.38 -0.57 12.86
C ILE A 323 -6.78 -0.05 13.19
N LEU A 324 -7.82 -0.56 12.53
CA LEU A 324 -9.20 -0.14 12.80
C LEU A 324 -9.59 -0.45 14.25
N ARG A 325 -9.23 -1.63 14.74
CA ARG A 325 -9.53 -2.05 16.09
C ARG A 325 -8.76 -1.24 17.14
N SER A 326 -7.44 -1.13 16.99
CA SER A 326 -6.58 -0.42 17.95
C SER A 326 -6.90 1.06 18.06
N ASN A 327 -7.37 1.68 16.98
CA ASN A 327 -7.74 3.10 16.94
C ASN A 327 -9.25 3.35 17.10
N ASN A 328 -10.04 2.30 17.34
CA ASN A 328 -11.49 2.40 17.49
C ASN A 328 -12.18 3.06 16.28
N LEU A 329 -11.76 2.65 15.08
CA LEU A 329 -12.20 3.21 13.80
C LEU A 329 -13.24 2.35 13.06
N PHE A 330 -13.59 1.17 13.58
CA PHE A 330 -14.67 0.38 13.01
C PHE A 330 -15.99 1.15 13.04
N THR A 331 -16.76 1.02 11.95
CA THR A 331 -18.13 1.54 11.91
C THR A 331 -19.04 0.80 12.93
N HIS A 332 -20.17 1.41 13.23
CA HIS A 332 -21.22 0.75 14.02
C HIS A 332 -22.36 0.21 13.15
N ASN A 333 -22.21 0.25 11.83
CA ASN A 333 -23.20 -0.30 10.92
C ASN A 333 -23.17 -1.82 10.99
N ILE A 334 -24.36 -2.43 10.93
CA ILE A 334 -24.52 -3.89 10.86
C ILE A 334 -25.00 -4.21 9.46
N SER A 335 -24.07 -4.48 8.56
CA SER A 335 -24.35 -4.85 7.17
C SER A 335 -23.18 -5.67 6.63
N PHE A 336 -23.36 -6.31 5.49
CA PHE A 336 -22.20 -6.81 4.74
C PHE A 336 -21.33 -5.61 4.28
N PRO A 337 -20.02 -5.83 4.06
CA PRO A 337 -19.17 -4.82 3.46
C PRO A 337 -19.75 -4.34 2.12
N GLN A 338 -19.55 -3.10 1.78
CA GLN A 338 -20.02 -2.53 0.52
C GLN A 338 -18.82 -2.15 -0.34
N LEU A 339 -18.82 -2.52 -1.61
CA LEU A 339 -17.78 -2.13 -2.56
C LEU A 339 -18.30 -1.02 -3.48
N VAL A 340 -17.55 0.07 -3.54
CA VAL A 340 -17.80 1.23 -4.41
C VAL A 340 -16.56 1.45 -5.27
N THR A 341 -16.73 1.64 -6.57
CA THR A 341 -15.61 1.85 -7.51
C THR A 341 -15.64 3.25 -8.10
N TYR A 342 -14.50 3.92 -8.10
CA TYR A 342 -14.24 5.16 -8.83
C TYR A 342 -13.11 4.98 -9.83
N LEU A 343 -13.22 5.72 -10.94
CA LEU A 343 -12.20 5.80 -11.97
C LEU A 343 -11.58 7.21 -11.94
N PRO A 344 -10.26 7.32 -11.82
CA PRO A 344 -9.57 8.59 -11.89
C PRO A 344 -9.32 8.94 -13.37
N ILE A 345 -9.85 10.05 -13.78
CA ILE A 345 -9.61 10.60 -15.12
C ILE A 345 -8.85 11.90 -15.03
N SER A 346 -8.11 12.26 -16.07
CA SER A 346 -7.48 13.58 -16.15
C SER A 346 -8.56 14.65 -16.18
N LYS A 347 -8.39 15.70 -15.37
CA LYS A 347 -9.33 16.82 -15.36
C LYS A 347 -9.29 17.50 -16.73
N PRO A 348 -10.41 17.57 -17.45
CA PRO A 348 -10.45 18.26 -18.74
C PRO A 348 -10.00 19.72 -18.62
N GLU A 349 -9.42 20.25 -19.70
CA GLU A 349 -9.04 21.66 -19.83
C GLU A 349 -7.96 22.17 -18.85
N THR A 350 -7.28 21.26 -18.11
CA THR A 350 -6.14 21.63 -17.27
C THR A 350 -4.84 21.08 -17.84
N GLU A 351 -3.77 21.88 -17.76
CA GLU A 351 -2.41 21.46 -18.16
C GLU A 351 -1.67 20.75 -17.02
N ASP A 352 -2.20 20.77 -15.79
CA ASP A 352 -1.56 20.40 -14.55
C ASP A 352 -1.85 18.95 -14.21
N ARG A 353 -1.91 17.98 -14.91
CA ARG A 353 -2.12 16.55 -14.58
C ARG A 353 -3.13 16.28 -13.44
N SER A 354 -3.97 17.25 -13.09
CA SER A 354 -5.02 17.08 -12.10
C SER A 354 -5.97 15.96 -12.49
N ILE A 355 -6.47 15.24 -11.47
CA ILE A 355 -7.41 14.14 -11.66
C ILE A 355 -8.74 14.46 -10.98
N ILE A 356 -9.80 13.91 -11.53
CA ILE A 356 -11.11 13.86 -10.91
C ILE A 356 -11.57 12.41 -10.83
N LEU A 357 -12.38 12.10 -9.83
CA LEU A 357 -13.00 10.79 -9.69
C LEU A 357 -14.39 10.79 -10.31
N ILE A 358 -14.70 9.76 -11.08
CA ILE A 358 -16.04 9.48 -11.59
C ILE A 358 -16.49 8.07 -11.15
N PRO A 359 -17.80 7.79 -11.02
CA PRO A 359 -18.27 6.45 -10.68
C PRO A 359 -17.85 5.41 -11.72
N GLY A 360 -17.41 4.22 -11.24
CA GLY A 360 -17.00 3.11 -12.10
C GLY A 360 -18.11 2.61 -13.02
N SER A 361 -19.38 2.73 -12.62
CA SER A 361 -20.54 2.38 -13.42
C SER A 361 -20.69 3.22 -14.71
N TYR A 362 -19.96 4.34 -14.81
CA TYR A 362 -19.99 5.19 -16.02
C TYR A 362 -19.37 4.53 -17.25
N VAL A 363 -18.40 3.64 -17.07
CA VAL A 363 -17.69 2.96 -18.17
C VAL A 363 -18.36 1.66 -18.61
N GLN A 364 -19.30 1.15 -17.83
CA GLN A 364 -20.04 -0.08 -18.14
C GLN A 364 -21.24 0.14 -19.10
N ASN A 365 -21.53 1.38 -19.48
CA ASN A 365 -22.54 1.79 -20.46
C ASN A 365 -21.89 2.31 -21.73
#